data_aae1043e666a92d7581662198f7abf81
#
_entry.id   aae1043e666a92d7581662198f7abf81
#
_cell.length_a   1.000
_cell.length_b   1.000
_cell.length_c   1.000
_cell.angle_alpha   90.00
_cell.angle_beta   90.00
_cell.angle_gamma   90.00
#
_symmetry.space_group_name_H-M   'P 1'
#
loop_
_entity.id
_entity.type
_entity.pdbx_description
1 polymer ?
#
loop_
_entity_poly.entity_id
_entity_poly.type
_entity_poly.pdbx_seq_one_letter_code
_entity_poly.pdbx_strand_id
1 'polypeptide(L)'
;LKLLQETYLGKIKMIYIDPPYNTGKDFVYKDNFTQHKAEYDEESGNVDEEGGRLVSNPDSNGRYHSDWLSMMYPRLKLARNLLTDDGVIVVHIDENEYPNLEKLLTNVFGESNNLGTVVWDKRNPKGDSTGISQQHEMISFYCKNKAFFKANVEFVRPKKNAKSMINKALSLISTHGVNEHARSAYKKWLKKQDFS
;
A
#
# COMPACT_ATOMS: atom_id res chain seq x y z
N LEU A 1 -5.20 8.05 -15.75
CA LEU A 1 -4.87 6.61 -15.81
C LEU A 1 -5.23 5.99 -17.18
N LYS A 2 -6.37 6.34 -17.81
CA LYS A 2 -6.73 5.80 -19.14
C LYS A 2 -5.67 6.12 -20.20
N LEU A 3 -5.21 7.35 -20.29
CA LEU A 3 -4.16 7.78 -21.23
C LEU A 3 -2.83 7.03 -21.02
N LEU A 4 -2.49 6.71 -19.76
CA LEU A 4 -1.27 5.96 -19.45
C LEU A 4 -1.32 4.52 -19.95
N GLN A 5 -2.51 3.94 -20.16
CA GLN A 5 -2.62 2.55 -20.64
C GLN A 5 -2.08 2.35 -22.07
N GLU A 6 -2.20 3.37 -22.91
CA GLU A 6 -1.66 3.28 -24.28
C GLU A 6 -0.14 3.08 -24.29
N THR A 7 0.57 3.70 -23.35
CA THR A 7 2.04 3.71 -23.33
C THR A 7 2.64 2.79 -22.25
N TYR A 8 1.97 2.64 -21.10
CA TYR A 8 2.53 2.00 -19.89
C TYR A 8 1.81 0.72 -19.46
N LEU A 9 0.95 0.13 -20.30
CA LEU A 9 0.28 -1.13 -20.00
C LEU A 9 1.32 -2.21 -19.65
N GLY A 10 1.21 -2.77 -18.45
CA GLY A 10 2.12 -3.81 -17.97
C GLY A 10 3.59 -3.39 -17.78
N LYS A 11 3.88 -2.08 -17.66
CA LYS A 11 5.26 -1.57 -17.56
C LYS A 11 5.61 -0.91 -16.24
N ILE A 12 4.63 -0.64 -15.37
CA ILE A 12 4.84 0.03 -14.10
C ILE A 12 5.22 -1.00 -13.04
N LYS A 13 6.35 -0.79 -12.38
CA LYS A 13 6.84 -1.69 -11.33
C LYS A 13 6.18 -1.45 -9.98
N MET A 14 5.90 -0.20 -9.66
CA MET A 14 5.30 0.20 -8.39
C MET A 14 4.35 1.36 -8.58
N ILE A 15 3.18 1.26 -7.96
CA ILE A 15 2.22 2.35 -7.82
C ILE A 15 2.04 2.59 -6.32
N TYR A 16 2.31 3.81 -5.87
CA TYR A 16 2.03 4.27 -4.51
C TYR A 16 1.00 5.37 -4.58
N ILE A 17 -0.11 5.22 -3.85
CA ILE A 17 -1.19 6.21 -3.79
C ILE A 17 -1.59 6.51 -2.36
N ASP A 18 -1.99 7.75 -2.16
CA ASP A 18 -2.56 8.30 -0.95
C ASP A 18 -3.93 8.91 -1.32
N PRO A 19 -5.01 8.09 -1.35
CA PRO A 19 -6.32 8.55 -1.78
C PRO A 19 -6.98 9.42 -0.71
N PRO A 20 -8.08 10.15 -1.04
CA PRO A 20 -8.88 10.83 -0.03
C PRO A 20 -9.32 9.85 1.06
N TYR A 21 -9.18 10.25 2.32
CA TYR A 21 -9.49 9.40 3.49
C TYR A 21 -10.96 9.33 3.83
N ASN A 22 -11.78 10.13 3.13
CA ASN A 22 -13.23 10.19 3.33
C ASN A 22 -13.59 10.61 4.78
N THR A 23 -13.02 11.71 5.25
CA THR A 23 -13.18 12.24 6.62
C THR A 23 -14.40 13.16 6.76
N GLY A 24 -15.33 13.16 5.80
CA GLY A 24 -16.50 14.04 5.75
C GLY A 24 -16.25 15.44 5.21
N LYS A 25 -14.99 15.85 5.09
CA LYS A 25 -14.55 17.12 4.48
C LYS A 25 -13.83 16.91 3.16
N ASP A 26 -13.52 15.66 2.83
CA ASP A 26 -12.79 15.31 1.63
C ASP A 26 -13.67 15.35 0.38
N PHE A 27 -13.06 15.68 -0.73
CA PHE A 27 -13.71 15.66 -2.03
C PHE A 27 -13.58 14.28 -2.66
N VAL A 28 -14.70 13.73 -3.11
CA VAL A 28 -14.77 12.48 -3.86
C VAL A 28 -15.11 12.79 -5.30
N TYR A 29 -14.35 12.24 -6.24
CA TYR A 29 -14.64 12.40 -7.67
C TYR A 29 -15.94 11.67 -8.02
N LYS A 30 -16.95 12.37 -8.50
CA LYS A 30 -18.13 11.76 -9.09
C LYS A 30 -17.85 11.41 -10.55
N ASP A 31 -17.34 10.21 -10.77
CA ASP A 31 -17.29 9.62 -12.11
C ASP A 31 -18.73 9.25 -12.54
N ASN A 32 -19.41 10.12 -13.26
CA ASN A 32 -20.64 9.78 -13.93
C ASN A 32 -20.32 8.89 -15.13
N PHE A 33 -20.43 7.58 -14.95
CA PHE A 33 -20.34 6.61 -16.05
C PHE A 33 -21.60 6.57 -16.94
N THR A 34 -22.63 7.37 -16.65
CA THR A 34 -23.79 7.57 -17.52
C THR A 34 -23.55 8.77 -18.41
N GLN A 35 -23.44 8.49 -19.71
CA GLN A 35 -23.42 9.50 -20.76
C GLN A 35 -24.61 10.46 -20.67
N HIS A 36 -24.37 11.69 -21.09
CA HIS A 36 -25.23 12.86 -21.20
C HIS A 36 -25.37 13.71 -19.95
N LYS A 37 -24.48 14.71 -19.85
CA LYS A 37 -24.85 16.06 -19.43
C LYS A 37 -23.70 17.03 -19.64
N ALA A 38 -23.57 17.50 -20.87
CA ALA A 38 -22.74 18.67 -21.19
C ALA A 38 -23.38 20.01 -20.71
N GLU A 39 -24.61 19.95 -20.17
CA GLU A 39 -25.38 21.16 -19.81
C GLU A 39 -25.38 21.52 -18.31
N TYR A 40 -24.77 20.68 -17.44
CA TYR A 40 -24.77 20.96 -15.99
C TYR A 40 -23.43 21.45 -15.46
N ASP A 41 -22.40 21.51 -16.28
CA ASP A 41 -21.03 21.74 -15.85
C ASP A 41 -20.59 23.21 -15.81
N GLU A 42 -21.41 24.13 -16.33
CA GLU A 42 -21.08 25.57 -16.29
C GLU A 42 -21.46 26.27 -14.96
N GLU A 43 -22.34 25.69 -14.15
CA GLU A 43 -22.87 26.38 -12.97
C GLU A 43 -22.11 26.18 -11.65
N SER A 44 -21.16 25.24 -11.53
CA SER A 44 -20.68 24.88 -10.19
C SER A 44 -19.21 25.18 -9.87
N GLY A 45 -18.39 25.64 -10.78
CA GLY A 45 -17.01 26.11 -10.49
C GLY A 45 -16.07 25.14 -9.76
N ASN A 46 -16.47 23.87 -9.52
CA ASN A 46 -15.73 22.85 -8.79
C ASN A 46 -15.25 21.77 -9.74
N VAL A 47 -14.39 22.11 -10.66
CA VAL A 47 -13.68 21.17 -11.54
C VAL A 47 -12.21 21.18 -11.15
N ASP A 48 -11.58 20.00 -11.19
CA ASP A 48 -10.12 19.90 -11.08
C ASP A 48 -9.46 20.38 -12.39
N GLU A 49 -8.12 20.48 -12.39
CA GLU A 49 -7.34 20.88 -13.56
C GLU A 49 -7.51 19.95 -14.79
N GLU A 50 -8.13 18.78 -14.60
CA GLU A 50 -8.40 17.78 -15.64
C GLU A 50 -9.89 17.72 -16.05
N GLY A 51 -10.75 18.61 -15.50
CA GLY A 51 -12.17 18.68 -15.81
C GLY A 51 -13.06 17.68 -15.03
N GLY A 52 -12.53 17.04 -14.00
CA GLY A 52 -13.27 16.15 -13.09
C GLY A 52 -14.00 16.94 -12.00
N ARG A 53 -15.29 16.64 -11.76
CA ARG A 53 -16.07 17.35 -10.75
C ARG A 53 -15.73 16.83 -9.35
N LEU A 54 -15.23 17.72 -8.50
CA LEU A 54 -15.03 17.48 -7.07
C LEU A 54 -16.33 17.77 -6.30
N VAL A 55 -16.85 16.80 -5.57
CA VAL A 55 -18.05 16.97 -4.73
C VAL A 55 -17.69 16.57 -3.30
N SER A 56 -18.02 17.43 -2.34
CA SER A 56 -17.92 17.09 -0.93
C SER A 56 -18.76 15.85 -0.62
N ASN A 57 -18.19 14.92 0.13
CA ASN A 57 -18.87 13.71 0.60
C ASN A 57 -19.07 13.79 2.12
N PRO A 58 -20.12 14.49 2.61
CA PRO A 58 -20.36 14.62 4.04
C PRO A 58 -20.85 13.31 4.66
N ASP A 59 -20.57 13.09 5.94
CA ASP A 59 -20.97 11.90 6.72
C ASP A 59 -22.49 11.68 6.72
N SER A 60 -23.27 12.76 6.54
CA SER A 60 -24.73 12.70 6.41
C SER A 60 -25.23 12.10 5.09
N ASN A 61 -24.32 11.88 4.13
CA ASN A 61 -24.66 11.24 2.86
C ASN A 61 -24.91 9.74 3.10
N GLY A 62 -26.13 9.25 2.87
CA GLY A 62 -26.46 7.82 2.98
C GLY A 62 -25.66 6.89 2.05
N ARG A 63 -24.88 7.46 1.13
CA ARG A 63 -23.97 6.75 0.19
C ARG A 63 -22.49 7.02 0.45
N TYR A 64 -22.18 7.51 1.62
CA TYR A 64 -20.86 7.98 2.02
C TYR A 64 -19.71 7.06 1.60
N HIS A 65 -19.72 5.82 2.05
CA HIS A 65 -18.72 4.83 1.67
C HIS A 65 -18.89 4.32 0.23
N SER A 66 -20.12 4.21 -0.26
CA SER A 66 -20.41 3.74 -1.62
C SER A 66 -19.88 4.68 -2.69
N ASP A 67 -19.94 5.97 -2.48
CA ASP A 67 -19.43 6.97 -3.41
C ASP A 67 -17.89 6.92 -3.46
N TRP A 68 -17.23 6.76 -2.31
CA TRP A 68 -15.79 6.54 -2.24
C TRP A 68 -15.36 5.25 -2.96
N LEU A 69 -16.06 4.14 -2.71
CA LEU A 69 -15.79 2.85 -3.37
C LEU A 69 -15.98 2.94 -4.89
N SER A 70 -17.03 3.65 -5.33
CA SER A 70 -17.32 3.86 -6.75
C SER A 70 -16.22 4.69 -7.44
N MET A 71 -15.63 5.63 -6.74
CA MET A 71 -14.47 6.38 -7.19
C MET A 71 -13.21 5.51 -7.27
N MET A 72 -12.92 4.72 -6.25
CA MET A 72 -11.67 3.97 -6.13
C MET A 72 -11.62 2.73 -7.03
N TYR A 73 -12.72 2.01 -7.19
CA TYR A 73 -12.76 0.73 -7.91
C TYR A 73 -12.21 0.81 -9.35
N PRO A 74 -12.70 1.72 -10.22
CA PRO A 74 -12.17 1.80 -11.58
C PRO A 74 -10.70 2.23 -11.61
N ARG A 75 -10.27 3.07 -10.67
CA ARG A 75 -8.88 3.52 -10.59
C ARG A 75 -7.95 2.38 -10.23
N LEU A 76 -8.31 1.54 -9.28
CA LEU A 76 -7.53 0.36 -8.90
C LEU A 76 -7.49 -0.68 -10.01
N LYS A 77 -8.58 -0.88 -10.76
CA LYS A 77 -8.59 -1.75 -11.96
C LYS A 77 -7.62 -1.27 -13.03
N LEU A 78 -7.64 0.03 -13.33
CA LEU A 78 -6.72 0.63 -14.29
C LEU A 78 -5.26 0.52 -13.78
N ALA A 79 -5.03 0.81 -12.50
CA ALA A 79 -3.72 0.69 -11.87
C ALA A 79 -3.16 -0.75 -12.01
N ARG A 80 -4.00 -1.77 -11.73
CA ARG A 80 -3.60 -3.17 -11.89
C ARG A 80 -3.14 -3.51 -13.30
N ASN A 81 -3.80 -2.96 -14.32
CA ASN A 81 -3.43 -3.19 -15.71
C ASN A 81 -2.08 -2.54 -16.07
N LEU A 82 -1.75 -1.41 -15.45
CA LEU A 82 -0.46 -0.74 -15.66
C LEU A 82 0.72 -1.50 -15.05
N LEU A 83 0.49 -2.27 -13.98
CA LEU A 83 1.55 -2.99 -13.28
C LEU A 83 2.15 -4.12 -14.11
N THR A 84 3.48 -4.29 -14.01
CA THR A 84 4.18 -5.53 -14.43
C THR A 84 3.66 -6.72 -13.63
N ASP A 85 3.89 -7.96 -14.09
CA ASP A 85 3.41 -9.15 -13.38
C ASP A 85 4.01 -9.29 -11.97
N ASP A 86 5.23 -8.82 -11.76
CA ASP A 86 5.88 -8.72 -10.46
C ASP A 86 5.73 -7.34 -9.80
N GLY A 87 4.84 -6.50 -10.33
CA GLY A 87 4.57 -5.16 -9.84
C GLY A 87 3.73 -5.15 -8.56
N VAL A 88 3.84 -4.06 -7.82
CA VAL A 88 3.18 -3.85 -6.53
C VAL A 88 2.39 -2.55 -6.51
N ILE A 89 1.22 -2.59 -5.87
CA ILE A 89 0.49 -1.39 -5.45
C ILE A 89 0.59 -1.22 -3.96
N VAL A 90 0.79 0.01 -3.54
CA VAL A 90 0.85 0.44 -2.13
C VAL A 90 -0.19 1.53 -1.93
N VAL A 91 -1.07 1.34 -0.97
CA VAL A 91 -2.14 2.30 -0.68
C VAL A 91 -2.09 2.70 0.78
N HIS A 92 -1.92 3.99 1.01
CA HIS A 92 -1.95 4.60 2.33
C HIS A 92 -3.38 5.03 2.64
N ILE A 93 -3.87 4.78 3.85
CA ILE A 93 -5.23 5.13 4.29
C ILE A 93 -5.32 5.16 5.80
N ASP A 94 -6.26 5.93 6.34
CA ASP A 94 -6.61 5.91 7.75
C ASP A 94 -7.74 4.92 8.08
N GLU A 95 -8.22 4.97 9.31
CA GLU A 95 -9.26 4.09 9.85
C GLU A 95 -10.62 4.21 9.15
N ASN A 96 -10.92 5.36 8.51
CA ASN A 96 -12.27 5.63 7.99
C ASN A 96 -12.62 4.68 6.84
N GLU A 97 -11.70 4.48 5.90
CA GLU A 97 -11.94 3.66 4.70
C GLU A 97 -11.05 2.40 4.62
N TYR A 98 -10.17 2.15 5.59
CA TYR A 98 -9.32 0.95 5.56
C TYR A 98 -10.11 -0.37 5.39
N PRO A 99 -11.22 -0.64 6.11
CA PRO A 99 -11.97 -1.88 5.94
C PRO A 99 -12.57 -2.04 4.53
N ASN A 100 -12.97 -0.94 3.93
CA ASN A 100 -13.52 -0.91 2.58
C ASN A 100 -12.43 -1.06 1.52
N LEU A 101 -11.28 -0.41 1.73
CA LEU A 101 -10.10 -0.54 0.87
C LEU A 101 -9.60 -1.99 0.82
N GLU A 102 -9.49 -2.69 1.95
CA GLU A 102 -9.05 -4.09 2.01
C GLU A 102 -9.96 -5.01 1.18
N LYS A 103 -11.28 -4.87 1.31
CA LYS A 103 -12.24 -5.61 0.49
C LYS A 103 -12.08 -5.29 -1.00
N LEU A 104 -11.86 -4.02 -1.31
CA LEU A 104 -11.71 -3.55 -2.68
C LEU A 104 -10.42 -4.07 -3.32
N LEU A 105 -9.29 -4.01 -2.61
CA LEU A 105 -8.01 -4.55 -3.05
C LEU A 105 -8.08 -6.07 -3.24
N THR A 106 -8.73 -6.78 -2.32
CA THR A 106 -8.98 -8.23 -2.45
C THR A 106 -9.81 -8.54 -3.70
N ASN A 107 -10.84 -7.75 -3.99
CA ASN A 107 -11.67 -7.94 -5.18
C ASN A 107 -10.89 -7.68 -6.48
N VAL A 108 -10.08 -6.62 -6.52
CA VAL A 108 -9.36 -6.21 -7.74
C VAL A 108 -8.10 -7.03 -7.96
N PHE A 109 -7.32 -7.31 -6.94
CA PHE A 109 -6.01 -7.97 -7.04
C PHE A 109 -6.05 -9.45 -6.73
N GLY A 110 -7.04 -9.90 -5.95
CA GLY A 110 -7.15 -11.26 -5.43
C GLY A 110 -6.51 -11.41 -4.05
N GLU A 111 -7.15 -12.16 -3.16
CA GLU A 111 -6.69 -12.39 -1.78
C GLU A 111 -5.28 -13.00 -1.72
N SER A 112 -4.99 -13.94 -2.62
CA SER A 112 -3.67 -14.60 -2.72
C SER A 112 -2.52 -13.63 -3.00
N ASN A 113 -2.80 -12.46 -3.56
CA ASN A 113 -1.84 -11.43 -3.94
C ASN A 113 -1.61 -10.38 -2.85
N ASN A 114 -2.25 -10.52 -1.69
CA ASN A 114 -1.98 -9.70 -0.52
C ASN A 114 -0.56 -9.98 0.01
N LEU A 115 0.25 -8.93 0.16
CA LEU A 115 1.60 -8.99 0.72
C LEU A 115 1.62 -8.60 2.20
N GLY A 116 0.53 -8.02 2.71
CA GLY A 116 0.38 -7.56 4.09
C GLY A 116 0.15 -6.07 4.21
N THR A 117 -0.04 -5.63 5.46
CA THR A 117 -0.30 -4.24 5.82
C THR A 117 0.70 -3.78 6.86
N VAL A 118 1.28 -2.61 6.65
CA VAL A 118 2.13 -1.94 7.63
C VAL A 118 1.27 -0.95 8.42
N VAL A 119 1.37 -0.98 9.73
CA VAL A 119 0.79 0.02 10.62
C VAL A 119 1.82 1.13 10.81
N TRP A 120 1.45 2.34 10.39
CA TRP A 120 2.29 3.53 10.48
C TRP A 120 1.92 4.34 11.72
N ASP A 121 2.80 4.37 12.72
CA ASP A 121 2.62 5.20 13.92
C ASP A 121 2.95 6.67 13.61
N LYS A 122 1.92 7.52 13.61
CA LYS A 122 2.05 8.97 13.35
C LYS A 122 2.69 9.74 14.50
N ARG A 123 2.70 9.18 15.70
CA ARG A 123 3.17 9.84 16.94
C ARG A 123 2.52 11.20 17.21
N ASN A 124 1.37 11.43 16.60
CA ASN A 124 0.62 12.68 16.74
C ASN A 124 -0.81 12.35 17.18
N PRO A 125 -1.10 12.34 18.49
CA PRO A 125 -2.44 12.08 18.98
C PRO A 125 -3.40 13.15 18.45
N LYS A 126 -4.54 12.72 17.90
CA LYS A 126 -5.65 13.64 17.65
C LYS A 126 -6.11 14.16 19.02
N GLY A 127 -5.94 15.47 19.28
CA GLY A 127 -6.58 16.14 20.42
C GLY A 127 -8.09 16.03 20.28
N ASP A 128 -8.81 16.07 21.41
CA ASP A 128 -10.28 16.11 21.47
C ASP A 128 -11.03 14.87 20.96
N SER A 129 -10.47 13.69 21.07
CA SER A 129 -11.23 12.47 20.80
C SER A 129 -12.18 12.17 21.97
N THR A 130 -13.46 11.95 21.65
CA THR A 130 -14.47 11.51 22.64
C THR A 130 -14.33 10.03 23.00
N GLY A 131 -13.33 9.33 22.50
CA GLY A 131 -13.04 7.92 22.73
C GLY A 131 -11.54 7.60 22.66
N ILE A 132 -11.21 6.38 22.26
CA ILE A 132 -9.82 5.96 22.08
C ILE A 132 -9.27 6.63 20.82
N SER A 133 -8.25 7.49 20.97
CA SER A 133 -7.61 8.19 19.87
C SER A 133 -6.77 7.22 19.05
N GLN A 134 -7.01 7.15 17.74
CA GLN A 134 -6.18 6.41 16.81
C GLN A 134 -4.98 7.26 16.39
N GLN A 135 -3.77 6.71 16.57
CA GLN A 135 -2.52 7.40 16.28
C GLN A 135 -1.75 6.76 15.10
N HIS A 136 -2.42 5.91 14.34
CA HIS A 136 -1.80 5.17 13.24
C HIS A 136 -2.61 5.29 11.95
N GLU A 137 -1.93 5.00 10.88
CA GLU A 137 -2.51 4.79 9.55
C GLU A 137 -2.07 3.43 9.01
N MET A 138 -2.74 2.95 8.00
CA MET A 138 -2.44 1.68 7.36
C MET A 138 -1.84 1.89 5.98
N ILE A 139 -0.85 1.06 5.66
CA ILE A 139 -0.24 1.03 4.34
C ILE A 139 -0.40 -0.40 3.82
N SER A 140 -1.36 -0.61 2.92
CA SER A 140 -1.67 -1.92 2.35
C SER A 140 -0.80 -2.20 1.11
N PHE A 141 -0.28 -3.42 1.02
CA PHE A 141 0.58 -3.88 -0.07
C PHE A 141 -0.07 -5.05 -0.80
N TYR A 142 -0.29 -4.90 -2.09
CA TYR A 142 -0.77 -5.95 -2.99
C TYR A 142 0.14 -6.04 -4.21
N CYS A 143 0.44 -7.27 -4.67
CA CYS A 143 1.13 -7.46 -5.95
C CYS A 143 0.14 -7.88 -7.04
N LYS A 144 0.53 -7.74 -8.30
CA LYS A 144 -0.29 -8.20 -9.42
C LYS A 144 -0.33 -9.73 -9.50
N ASN A 145 0.82 -10.39 -9.29
CA ASN A 145 0.94 -11.85 -9.22
C ASN A 145 2.03 -12.24 -8.22
N LYS A 146 1.64 -12.90 -7.14
CA LYS A 146 2.53 -13.23 -6.02
C LYS A 146 3.62 -14.25 -6.38
N ALA A 147 3.37 -15.13 -7.33
CA ALA A 147 4.37 -16.09 -7.78
C ALA A 147 5.51 -15.37 -8.52
N PHE A 148 5.17 -14.48 -9.46
CA PHE A 148 6.14 -13.65 -10.15
C PHE A 148 6.86 -12.69 -9.20
N PHE A 149 6.13 -12.06 -8.28
CA PHE A 149 6.72 -11.17 -7.28
C PHE A 149 7.80 -11.90 -6.48
N LYS A 150 7.50 -13.08 -5.91
CA LYS A 150 8.46 -13.86 -5.12
C LYS A 150 9.66 -14.34 -5.92
N ALA A 151 9.49 -14.61 -7.21
CA ALA A 151 10.58 -15.07 -8.07
C ALA A 151 11.55 -13.95 -8.48
N ASN A 152 11.07 -12.70 -8.56
CA ASN A 152 11.83 -11.58 -9.14
C ASN A 152 12.15 -10.46 -8.16
N VAL A 153 11.58 -10.47 -6.93
CA VAL A 153 11.78 -9.41 -5.94
C VAL A 153 12.34 -10.01 -4.66
N GLU A 154 13.58 -9.63 -4.34
CA GLU A 154 14.14 -9.87 -3.01
C GLU A 154 13.58 -8.85 -2.03
N PHE A 155 12.63 -9.30 -1.20
CA PHE A 155 12.06 -8.51 -0.12
C PHE A 155 12.78 -8.85 1.19
N VAL A 156 14.04 -8.42 1.28
CA VAL A 156 14.88 -8.69 2.45
C VAL A 156 15.13 -7.42 3.25
N ARG A 157 14.89 -7.51 4.55
CA ARG A 157 15.33 -6.52 5.50
C ARG A 157 16.73 -6.91 6.02
N PRO A 158 17.74 -6.04 5.89
CA PRO A 158 19.03 -6.31 6.52
C PRO A 158 18.82 -6.53 8.01
N LYS A 159 19.24 -7.70 8.50
CA LYS A 159 19.19 -8.00 9.93
C LYS A 159 20.17 -7.07 10.66
N LYS A 160 19.73 -6.43 11.76
CA LYS A 160 20.64 -5.71 12.66
C LYS A 160 21.81 -6.65 12.97
N ASN A 161 23.02 -6.15 12.85
CA ASN A 161 24.25 -6.94 13.04
C ASN A 161 24.52 -8.04 11.99
N ALA A 162 23.79 -8.11 10.86
CA ALA A 162 24.05 -9.13 9.81
C ALA A 162 25.50 -9.12 9.35
N LYS A 163 26.12 -7.96 9.16
CA LYS A 163 27.53 -7.82 8.77
C LYS A 163 28.49 -8.42 9.80
N SER A 164 28.25 -8.20 11.09
CA SER A 164 29.02 -8.78 12.19
C SER A 164 28.86 -10.31 12.24
N MET A 165 27.64 -10.80 12.03
CA MET A 165 27.35 -12.23 11.98
C MET A 165 28.07 -12.93 10.82
N ILE A 166 28.03 -12.34 9.63
CA ILE A 166 28.71 -12.87 8.43
C ILE A 166 30.22 -12.87 8.64
N ASN A 167 30.79 -11.76 9.10
CA ASN A 167 32.25 -11.65 9.35
C ASN A 167 32.71 -12.70 10.37
N LYS A 168 31.94 -12.91 11.45
CA LYS A 168 32.28 -13.94 12.44
C LYS A 168 32.19 -15.34 11.88
N ALA A 169 31.14 -15.62 11.08
CA ALA A 169 31.02 -16.92 10.42
C ALA A 169 32.24 -17.19 9.48
N LEU A 170 32.53 -16.22 8.62
CA LEU A 170 33.70 -16.32 7.70
C LEU A 170 35.01 -16.53 8.43
N SER A 171 35.25 -15.78 9.51
CA SER A 171 36.48 -15.94 10.35
C SER A 171 36.55 -17.35 10.94
N LEU A 172 35.49 -17.92 11.45
CA LEU A 172 35.48 -19.27 12.01
C LEU A 172 35.68 -20.36 10.93
N ILE A 173 35.07 -20.15 9.76
CA ILE A 173 35.22 -21.06 8.62
C ILE A 173 36.70 -21.04 8.12
N SER A 174 37.30 -19.87 8.03
CA SER A 174 38.70 -19.77 7.60
C SER A 174 39.69 -20.42 8.59
N THR A 175 39.34 -20.40 9.88
CA THR A 175 40.23 -20.97 10.93
C THR A 175 40.02 -22.46 11.13
N HIS A 176 38.79 -22.93 11.03
CA HIS A 176 38.41 -24.30 11.43
C HIS A 176 37.81 -25.12 10.28
N GLY A 177 37.53 -24.52 9.13
CA GLY A 177 36.76 -25.15 8.07
C GLY A 177 35.26 -25.25 8.42
N VAL A 178 34.46 -25.83 7.51
CA VAL A 178 33.03 -26.06 7.72
C VAL A 178 32.82 -27.36 8.47
N ASN A 179 32.79 -27.32 9.80
CA ASN A 179 32.64 -28.48 10.66
C ASN A 179 31.81 -28.15 11.93
N GLU A 180 31.53 -29.19 12.75
CA GLU A 180 30.73 -29.03 13.99
C GLU A 180 31.44 -28.14 15.03
N HIS A 181 32.80 -28.09 15.04
CA HIS A 181 33.54 -27.20 15.93
C HIS A 181 33.29 -25.74 15.59
N ALA A 182 33.36 -25.37 14.31
CA ALA A 182 33.06 -24.01 13.84
C ALA A 182 31.60 -23.64 14.12
N ARG A 183 30.65 -24.55 13.90
CA ARG A 183 29.23 -24.35 14.23
C ARG A 183 29.00 -24.11 15.72
N SER A 184 29.64 -24.90 16.57
CA SER A 184 29.54 -24.77 18.02
C SER A 184 30.09 -23.44 18.50
N ALA A 185 31.30 -23.06 18.00
CA ALA A 185 31.91 -21.78 18.29
C ALA A 185 31.04 -20.59 17.86
N TYR A 186 30.42 -20.68 16.69
CA TYR A 186 29.49 -19.66 16.20
C TYR A 186 28.24 -19.55 17.07
N LYS A 187 27.60 -20.67 17.41
CA LYS A 187 26.44 -20.69 18.34
C LYS A 187 26.79 -20.08 19.70
N LYS A 188 27.97 -20.38 20.24
CA LYS A 188 28.43 -19.82 21.52
C LYS A 188 28.65 -18.31 21.43
N TRP A 189 29.18 -17.82 20.29
CA TRP A 189 29.35 -16.40 20.04
C TRP A 189 27.99 -15.69 19.90
N LEU A 190 27.02 -16.27 19.15
CA LEU A 190 25.68 -15.72 18.98
C LEU A 190 24.96 -15.48 20.31
N LYS A 191 25.06 -16.44 21.24
CA LYS A 191 24.43 -16.32 22.58
C LYS A 191 24.96 -15.17 23.43
N LYS A 192 26.13 -14.64 23.10
CA LYS A 192 26.76 -13.51 23.80
C LYS A 192 26.43 -12.15 23.17
N GLN A 193 25.75 -12.14 22.02
CA GLN A 193 25.40 -10.91 21.33
C GLN A 193 24.01 -10.45 21.75
N ASP A 194 23.87 -9.16 22.02
CA ASP A 194 22.58 -8.52 22.15
C ASP A 194 22.06 -8.15 20.76
N PHE A 195 20.98 -8.80 20.32
CA PHE A 195 20.31 -8.60 19.04
C PHE A 195 18.97 -7.89 19.20
N SER A 196 18.69 -7.28 20.37
CA SER A 196 17.47 -6.49 20.62
C SER A 196 17.41 -5.18 19.81
#